data_c72d6d0b08e03ae91354fe64865728d9
#
_entry.id   c72d6d0b08e03ae91354fe64865728d9
#
_cell.length_a   1.000
_cell.length_b   1.000
_cell.length_c   1.000
_cell.angle_alpha   90.00
_cell.angle_beta   90.00
_cell.angle_gamma   90.00
#
_symmetry.space_group_name_H-M   'P 1'
#
loop_
_entity.id
_entity.type
_entity.pdbx_description
1 polymer ?
#
loop_
_entity_poly.entity_id
_entity_poly.type
_entity_poly.pdbx_seq_one_letter_code
_entity_poly.pdbx_strand_id
1 'polypeptide(L)'
;LPEVNERINELLKHSIKSEGVINLFSDVQTEFSLFDPKFLEEVANMKEKNLAVELLKKLIAEQVSVYRRTNIVKSEKFSEIIQSAMNRYLNGMLTNEEVIQELLKLAKDIAAAAAEGEKLGLTADELAFYDALTKPQAIKDFYQHDELIAITKELTDMLRKNRTIDWLSLIHI
;
A
#
# COMPACT_ATOMS: atom_id res chain seq x y z
N LEU A 1 8.27 -4.21 17.36
CA LEU A 1 8.33 -5.04 18.55
C LEU A 1 6.96 -5.63 18.85
N PRO A 2 6.85 -6.95 19.09
CA PRO A 2 5.58 -7.60 19.37
C PRO A 2 4.82 -7.01 20.55
N GLU A 3 5.51 -6.63 21.61
CA GLU A 3 4.93 -6.03 22.81
C GLU A 3 4.27 -4.68 22.52
N VAL A 4 4.89 -3.87 21.68
CA VAL A 4 4.35 -2.56 21.29
C VAL A 4 3.10 -2.74 20.43
N ASN A 5 3.12 -3.67 19.50
CA ASN A 5 1.97 -3.99 18.65
C ASN A 5 0.78 -4.52 19.45
N GLU A 6 1.06 -5.39 20.42
CA GLU A 6 0.05 -5.95 21.30
C GLU A 6 -0.59 -4.87 22.18
N ARG A 7 0.22 -3.97 22.71
CA ARG A 7 -0.24 -2.86 23.52
C ARG A 7 -1.07 -1.86 22.70
N ILE A 8 -0.64 -1.57 21.48
CA ILE A 8 -1.40 -0.72 20.56
C ILE A 8 -2.75 -1.36 20.24
N ASN A 9 -2.78 -2.65 19.96
CA ASN A 9 -4.02 -3.37 19.70
C ASN A 9 -4.97 -3.34 20.87
N GLU A 10 -4.48 -3.51 22.10
CA GLU A 10 -5.31 -3.43 23.30
C GLU A 10 -5.86 -2.02 23.53
N LEU A 11 -5.04 -1.00 23.36
CA LEU A 11 -5.47 0.38 23.49
C LEU A 11 -6.50 0.76 22.41
N LEU A 12 -6.30 0.27 21.21
CA LEU A 12 -7.26 0.46 20.11
C LEU A 12 -8.59 -0.23 20.40
N LYS A 13 -8.56 -1.45 20.93
CA LYS A 13 -9.78 -2.16 21.35
C LYS A 13 -10.54 -1.36 22.41
N HIS A 14 -9.83 -0.76 23.35
CA HIS A 14 -10.46 0.07 24.38
C HIS A 14 -11.04 1.37 23.85
N SER A 15 -10.31 2.07 23.00
CA SER A 15 -10.74 3.34 22.43
C SER A 15 -11.92 3.18 21.47
N ILE A 16 -11.91 2.11 20.69
CA ILE A 16 -12.92 1.84 19.67
C ILE A 16 -14.16 1.20 20.28
N LYS A 17 -13.99 0.44 21.36
CA LYS A 17 -15.09 -0.25 22.04
C LYS A 17 -16.17 0.70 22.54
N SER A 18 -15.80 1.89 22.98
CA SER A 18 -16.74 2.90 23.44
C SER A 18 -17.54 3.55 22.31
N GLU A 19 -17.15 3.34 21.06
CA GLU A 19 -17.78 3.94 19.89
C GLU A 19 -18.53 2.93 19.01
N GLY A 20 -18.63 1.67 19.44
CA GLY A 20 -19.38 0.65 18.72
C GLY A 20 -18.66 -0.02 17.58
N VAL A 21 -17.34 0.16 17.50
CA VAL A 21 -16.50 -0.39 16.41
C VAL A 21 -15.80 -1.68 16.81
N ILE A 22 -16.38 -2.39 17.76
CA ILE A 22 -15.82 -3.63 18.33
C ILE A 22 -15.56 -4.69 17.26
N ASN A 23 -16.45 -4.76 16.28
CA ASN A 23 -16.39 -5.79 15.25
C ASN A 23 -15.17 -5.68 14.36
N LEU A 24 -14.54 -4.51 14.34
CA LEU A 24 -13.35 -4.31 13.53
C LEU A 24 -12.18 -5.14 14.02
N PHE A 25 -12.06 -5.40 15.32
CA PHE A 25 -10.94 -6.16 15.87
C PHE A 25 -11.25 -7.61 16.14
N SER A 26 -12.52 -7.97 16.33
CA SER A 26 -12.94 -9.36 16.49
C SER A 26 -12.94 -10.10 15.17
N ASP A 27 -13.15 -9.39 14.07
CA ASP A 27 -13.13 -9.91 12.72
C ASP A 27 -11.79 -9.61 12.05
N VAL A 28 -10.73 -10.04 12.69
CA VAL A 28 -9.34 -9.77 12.25
C VAL A 28 -9.07 -10.27 10.83
N GLN A 29 -9.91 -11.13 10.33
CA GLN A 29 -9.78 -11.68 9.00
C GLN A 29 -10.54 -10.88 7.95
N THR A 30 -11.54 -10.12 8.39
CA THR A 30 -12.24 -9.21 7.51
C THR A 30 -11.72 -7.81 7.73
N GLU A 31 -10.51 -7.67 7.56
CA GLU A 31 -10.15 -6.51 6.85
C GLU A 31 -10.44 -5.18 7.45
N PHE A 32 -9.71 -4.90 8.43
CA PHE A 32 -9.21 -3.59 8.55
C PHE A 32 -8.52 -3.25 7.28
N SER A 33 -9.29 -2.98 6.32
CA SER A 33 -8.77 -2.71 5.04
C SER A 33 -8.51 -1.23 4.96
N LEU A 34 -7.28 -0.89 4.65
CA LEU A 34 -6.98 0.41 4.09
C LEU A 34 -7.90 0.71 2.90
N PHE A 35 -8.64 -0.29 2.44
CA PHE A 35 -9.55 -0.21 1.31
C PHE A 35 -10.97 0.16 1.72
N ASP A 36 -11.29 0.19 3.02
CA ASP A 36 -12.61 0.58 3.51
C ASP A 36 -12.63 2.06 3.91
N PRO A 37 -13.35 2.91 3.16
CA PRO A 37 -13.45 4.34 3.48
C PRO A 37 -14.02 4.62 4.86
N LYS A 38 -14.95 3.79 5.34
CA LYS A 38 -15.54 3.95 6.67
C LYS A 38 -14.51 3.75 7.77
N PHE A 39 -13.68 2.72 7.61
CA PHE A 39 -12.61 2.45 8.56
C PHE A 39 -11.61 3.61 8.61
N LEU A 40 -11.21 4.13 7.46
CA LEU A 40 -10.30 5.27 7.40
C LEU A 40 -10.90 6.52 8.05
N GLU A 41 -12.19 6.76 7.86
CA GLU A 41 -12.89 7.86 8.50
C GLU A 41 -12.92 7.71 10.01
N GLU A 42 -13.21 6.53 10.52
CA GLU A 42 -13.21 6.24 11.95
C GLU A 42 -11.84 6.44 12.57
N VAL A 43 -10.79 6.00 11.91
CA VAL A 43 -9.41 6.22 12.36
C VAL A 43 -9.09 7.71 12.40
N ALA A 44 -9.49 8.46 11.39
CA ALA A 44 -9.28 9.91 11.34
C ALA A 44 -9.99 10.65 12.50
N ASN A 45 -11.12 10.12 12.95
CA ASN A 45 -11.93 10.72 14.02
C ASN A 45 -11.59 10.19 15.42
N MET A 46 -10.60 9.33 15.56
CA MET A 46 -10.17 8.85 16.87
C MET A 46 -9.69 10.00 17.74
N LYS A 47 -10.00 9.92 19.03
CA LYS A 47 -9.55 10.94 20.00
C LYS A 47 -8.06 10.90 20.22
N GLU A 48 -7.50 9.69 20.32
CA GLU A 48 -6.07 9.48 20.49
C GLU A 48 -5.36 9.55 19.14
N LYS A 49 -4.97 10.76 18.74
CA LYS A 49 -4.34 10.98 17.43
C LYS A 49 -3.02 10.22 17.26
N ASN A 50 -2.26 10.05 18.34
CA ASN A 50 -1.03 9.26 18.30
C ASN A 50 -1.28 7.80 17.92
N LEU A 51 -2.38 7.22 18.44
CA LEU A 51 -2.77 5.85 18.10
C LEU A 51 -3.25 5.75 16.66
N ALA A 52 -3.95 6.76 16.18
CA ALA A 52 -4.37 6.82 14.78
C ALA A 52 -3.17 6.81 13.84
N VAL A 53 -2.13 7.58 14.13
CA VAL A 53 -0.87 7.59 13.37
C VAL A 53 -0.23 6.22 13.36
N GLU A 54 -0.08 5.59 14.52
CA GLU A 54 0.56 4.27 14.63
C GLU A 54 -0.25 3.18 13.91
N LEU A 55 -1.57 3.23 14.00
CA LEU A 55 -2.43 2.27 13.30
C LEU A 55 -2.30 2.40 11.79
N LEU A 56 -2.40 3.61 11.26
CA LEU A 56 -2.24 3.86 9.82
C LEU A 56 -0.86 3.46 9.33
N LYS A 57 0.17 3.84 10.06
CA LYS A 57 1.55 3.45 9.76
C LYS A 57 1.70 1.93 9.67
N LYS A 58 1.16 1.20 10.64
CA LYS A 58 1.22 -0.26 10.67
C LYS A 58 0.52 -0.88 9.47
N LEU A 59 -0.70 -0.45 9.19
CA LEU A 59 -1.49 -0.99 8.08
C LEU A 59 -0.85 -0.70 6.73
N ILE A 60 -0.32 0.49 6.56
CA ILE A 60 0.39 0.87 5.33
C ILE A 60 1.68 0.04 5.18
N ALA A 61 2.43 -0.15 6.27
CA ALA A 61 3.64 -0.97 6.25
C ALA A 61 3.34 -2.42 5.87
N GLU A 62 2.24 -2.98 6.33
CA GLU A 62 1.79 -4.33 5.96
C GLU A 62 1.51 -4.42 4.45
N GLN A 63 0.82 -3.45 3.89
CA GLN A 63 0.55 -3.40 2.45
C GLN A 63 1.82 -3.21 1.62
N VAL A 64 2.73 -2.36 2.07
CA VAL A 64 4.04 -2.20 1.43
C VAL A 64 4.81 -3.52 1.44
N SER A 65 4.72 -4.28 2.53
CA SER A 65 5.35 -5.60 2.64
C SER A 65 4.77 -6.60 1.62
N VAL A 66 3.47 -6.55 1.38
CA VAL A 66 2.83 -7.36 0.33
C VAL A 66 3.37 -6.97 -1.04
N TYR A 67 3.43 -5.68 -1.36
CA TYR A 67 3.96 -5.20 -2.63
C TYR A 67 5.45 -5.53 -2.80
N ARG A 68 6.21 -5.61 -1.73
CA ARG A 68 7.63 -6.01 -1.81
C ARG A 68 7.80 -7.38 -2.46
N ARG A 69 6.82 -8.25 -2.29
CA ARG A 69 6.82 -9.59 -2.87
C ARG A 69 6.15 -9.66 -4.24
N THR A 70 5.25 -8.76 -4.53
CA THR A 70 4.43 -8.82 -5.75
C THR A 70 4.74 -7.72 -6.76
N ASN A 71 5.15 -6.54 -6.30
CA ASN A 71 5.45 -5.40 -7.17
C ASN A 71 6.46 -4.46 -6.50
N ILE A 72 7.72 -4.67 -6.80
CA ILE A 72 8.81 -3.93 -6.15
C ILE A 72 8.74 -2.41 -6.42
N VAL A 73 8.29 -2.01 -7.60
CA VAL A 73 8.19 -0.58 -7.96
C VAL A 73 7.20 0.14 -7.05
N LYS A 74 6.03 -0.45 -6.85
CA LYS A 74 5.02 0.12 -5.93
C LYS A 74 5.51 0.09 -4.49
N SER A 75 6.19 -0.98 -4.08
CA SER A 75 6.76 -1.10 -2.74
C SER A 75 7.75 0.03 -2.46
N GLU A 76 8.66 0.30 -3.38
CA GLU A 76 9.63 1.39 -3.23
C GLU A 76 8.93 2.75 -3.16
N LYS A 77 7.99 3.00 -4.05
CA LYS A 77 7.24 4.25 -4.09
C LYS A 77 6.52 4.53 -2.78
N PHE A 78 5.75 3.58 -2.29
CA PHE A 78 4.98 3.75 -1.06
C PHE A 78 5.86 3.80 0.17
N SER A 79 6.94 3.02 0.20
CA SER A 79 7.94 3.05 1.27
C SER A 79 8.58 4.43 1.40
N GLU A 80 8.96 5.04 0.30
CA GLU A 80 9.54 6.39 0.30
C GLU A 80 8.55 7.44 0.84
N ILE A 81 7.29 7.36 0.44
CA ILE A 81 6.27 8.30 0.89
C ILE A 81 6.04 8.18 2.39
N ILE A 82 5.89 6.96 2.92
CA ILE A 82 5.66 6.77 4.35
C ILE A 82 6.87 7.19 5.18
N GLN A 83 8.07 6.88 4.73
CA GLN A 83 9.29 7.30 5.41
C GLN A 83 9.42 8.82 5.45
N SER A 84 9.14 9.49 4.34
CA SER A 84 9.16 10.95 4.27
C SER A 84 8.15 11.57 5.25
N ALA A 85 6.92 11.10 5.25
CA ALA A 85 5.88 11.61 6.14
C ALA A 85 6.26 11.39 7.62
N MET A 86 6.74 10.21 7.97
CA MET A 86 7.12 9.89 9.35
C MET A 86 8.34 10.68 9.80
N ASN A 87 9.33 10.90 8.94
CA ASN A 87 10.48 11.71 9.27
C ASN A 87 10.10 13.17 9.55
N ARG A 88 9.22 13.73 8.72
CA ARG A 88 8.74 15.11 8.95
C ARG A 88 7.93 15.22 10.24
N TYR A 89 7.13 14.22 10.53
CA TYR A 89 6.36 14.15 11.76
C TYR A 89 7.27 14.06 13.01
N LEU A 90 8.25 13.17 12.97
CA LEU A 90 9.19 12.98 14.10
C LEU A 90 10.09 14.19 14.31
N ASN A 91 10.37 14.94 13.27
CA ASN A 91 11.16 16.18 13.35
C ASN A 91 10.33 17.42 13.71
N GLY A 92 9.05 17.24 14.01
CA GLY A 92 8.17 18.34 14.40
C GLY A 92 7.69 19.22 13.26
N MET A 93 7.92 18.79 12.01
CA MET A 93 7.49 19.53 10.82
C MET A 93 6.01 19.34 10.49
N LEU A 94 5.42 18.27 10.97
CA LEU A 94 4.01 17.96 10.79
C LEU A 94 3.33 17.76 12.14
N THR A 95 2.11 18.27 12.27
CA THR A 95 1.25 17.97 13.42
C THR A 95 0.66 16.57 13.29
N ASN A 96 0.06 16.05 14.38
CA ASN A 96 -0.65 14.77 14.34
C ASN A 96 -1.72 14.74 13.24
N GLU A 97 -2.48 15.80 13.10
CA GLU A 97 -3.53 15.88 12.09
C GLU A 97 -2.98 15.93 10.67
N GLU A 98 -1.90 16.66 10.46
CA GLU A 98 -1.27 16.75 9.16
C GLU A 98 -0.70 15.42 8.69
N VAL A 99 -0.01 14.70 9.57
CA VAL A 99 0.53 13.37 9.22
C VAL A 99 -0.59 12.36 9.00
N ILE A 100 -1.67 12.43 9.77
CA ILE A 100 -2.85 11.58 9.56
C ILE A 100 -3.43 11.83 8.16
N GLN A 101 -3.56 13.08 7.74
CA GLN A 101 -4.06 13.40 6.41
C GLN A 101 -3.15 12.86 5.31
N GLU A 102 -1.84 12.94 5.46
CA GLU A 102 -0.89 12.38 4.51
C GLU A 102 -0.98 10.85 4.46
N LEU A 103 -1.11 10.19 5.62
CA LEU A 103 -1.24 8.74 5.67
C LEU A 103 -2.59 8.27 5.09
N LEU A 104 -3.66 9.01 5.30
CA LEU A 104 -4.95 8.72 4.68
C LEU A 104 -4.90 8.85 3.16
N LYS A 105 -4.22 9.87 2.68
CA LYS A 105 -4.01 10.03 1.24
C LYS A 105 -3.21 8.87 0.67
N LEU A 106 -2.15 8.46 1.35
CA LEU A 106 -1.34 7.31 0.95
C LEU A 106 -2.17 6.02 0.96
N ALA A 107 -3.03 5.82 1.96
CA ALA A 107 -3.93 4.67 2.01
C ALA A 107 -4.86 4.64 0.80
N LYS A 108 -5.40 5.79 0.40
CA LYS A 108 -6.22 5.90 -0.81
C LYS A 108 -5.44 5.61 -2.08
N ASP A 109 -4.19 6.06 -2.15
CA ASP A 109 -3.30 5.78 -3.28
C ASP A 109 -3.00 4.28 -3.38
N ILE A 110 -2.79 3.61 -2.25
CA ILE A 110 -2.57 2.16 -2.20
C ILE A 110 -3.84 1.42 -2.67
N ALA A 111 -5.01 1.85 -2.23
CA ALA A 111 -6.28 1.27 -2.67
C ALA A 111 -6.48 1.43 -4.17
N ALA A 112 -6.19 2.62 -4.71
CA ALA A 112 -6.25 2.89 -6.14
C ALA A 112 -5.25 2.02 -6.91
N ALA A 113 -4.05 1.84 -6.37
CA ALA A 113 -3.03 0.98 -6.98
C ALA A 113 -3.47 -0.49 -7.00
N ALA A 114 -4.15 -0.96 -5.96
CA ALA A 114 -4.68 -2.32 -5.91
C ALA A 114 -5.72 -2.57 -7.01
N ALA A 115 -6.50 -1.55 -7.37
CA ALA A 115 -7.51 -1.63 -8.42
C ALA A 115 -6.96 -1.35 -9.83
N GLU A 116 -5.73 -0.86 -9.94
CA GLU A 116 -5.14 -0.43 -11.22
C GLU A 116 -5.01 -1.57 -12.22
N GLY A 117 -4.57 -2.74 -11.79
CA GLY A 117 -4.43 -3.90 -12.65
C GLY A 117 -5.75 -4.28 -13.30
N GLU A 118 -6.82 -4.24 -12.55
CA GLU A 118 -8.17 -4.54 -13.05
C GLU A 118 -8.62 -3.52 -14.09
N LYS A 119 -8.37 -2.24 -13.87
CA LYS A 119 -8.69 -1.17 -14.82
C LYS A 119 -7.91 -1.29 -16.11
N LEU A 120 -6.65 -1.72 -16.04
CA LEU A 120 -5.80 -1.89 -17.21
C LEU A 120 -6.00 -3.24 -17.90
N GLY A 121 -6.77 -4.13 -17.30
CA GLY A 121 -6.94 -5.49 -17.81
C GLY A 121 -5.67 -6.33 -17.65
N LEU A 122 -4.86 -6.04 -16.64
CA LEU A 122 -3.62 -6.75 -16.35
C LEU A 122 -3.77 -7.60 -15.08
N THR A 123 -3.16 -8.77 -15.08
CA THR A 123 -3.00 -9.56 -13.85
C THR A 123 -1.99 -8.89 -12.93
N ALA A 124 -1.89 -9.37 -11.68
CA ALA A 124 -0.91 -8.83 -10.73
C ALA A 124 0.52 -8.93 -11.27
N ASP A 125 0.86 -10.04 -11.90
CA ASP A 125 2.18 -10.27 -12.50
C ASP A 125 2.44 -9.33 -13.68
N GLU A 126 1.45 -9.17 -14.54
CA GLU A 126 1.52 -8.26 -15.68
C GLU A 126 1.65 -6.82 -15.22
N LEU A 127 0.92 -6.43 -14.19
CA LEU A 127 1.01 -5.09 -13.60
C LEU A 127 2.40 -4.82 -13.03
N ALA A 128 2.98 -5.78 -12.30
CA ALA A 128 4.33 -5.66 -11.76
C ALA A 128 5.35 -5.45 -12.88
N PHE A 129 5.21 -6.19 -13.96
CA PHE A 129 6.08 -6.05 -15.14
C PHE A 129 5.86 -4.72 -15.85
N TYR A 130 4.62 -4.30 -16.00
CA TYR A 130 4.26 -3.00 -16.58
C TYR A 130 4.89 -1.85 -15.77
N ASP A 131 4.79 -1.89 -14.45
CA ASP A 131 5.36 -0.86 -13.59
C ASP A 131 6.89 -0.81 -13.70
N ALA A 132 7.55 -1.97 -13.79
CA ALA A 132 9.00 -2.04 -13.98
C ALA A 132 9.40 -1.49 -15.36
N LEU A 133 8.65 -1.83 -16.40
CA LEU A 133 8.92 -1.38 -17.77
C LEU A 133 8.72 0.13 -17.94
N THR A 134 7.73 0.68 -17.28
CA THR A 134 7.35 2.10 -17.41
C THR A 134 7.98 3.01 -16.36
N LYS A 135 8.81 2.47 -15.46
CA LYS A 135 9.51 3.27 -14.45
C LYS A 135 10.35 4.39 -15.08
N PRO A 136 11.14 4.15 -16.15
CA PRO A 136 11.78 5.24 -16.86
C PRO A 136 10.74 6.10 -17.60
N GLN A 137 10.72 7.39 -17.32
CA GLN A 137 9.77 8.32 -17.95
C GLN A 137 9.91 8.33 -19.47
N ALA A 138 11.13 8.15 -19.98
CA ALA A 138 11.40 8.11 -21.42
C ALA A 138 10.58 7.03 -22.16
N ILE A 139 10.32 5.91 -21.50
CA ILE A 139 9.49 4.85 -22.09
C ILE A 139 8.05 5.32 -22.23
N LYS A 140 7.48 5.97 -21.22
CA LYS A 140 6.12 6.52 -21.26
C LYS A 140 5.99 7.62 -22.31
N ASP A 141 7.02 8.41 -22.51
CA ASP A 141 7.03 9.50 -23.48
C ASP A 141 7.14 9.00 -24.92
N PHE A 142 7.80 7.86 -25.12
CA PHE A 142 8.05 7.30 -26.44
C PHE A 142 6.92 6.40 -26.95
N TYR A 143 6.31 5.62 -26.07
CA TYR A 143 5.26 4.64 -26.43
C TYR A 143 3.91 5.10 -25.92
N GLN A 144 2.87 4.83 -26.69
CA GLN A 144 1.50 5.05 -26.24
C GLN A 144 1.08 4.01 -25.19
N HIS A 145 0.12 4.37 -24.36
CA HIS A 145 -0.37 3.53 -23.27
C HIS A 145 -0.80 2.14 -23.76
N ASP A 146 -1.58 2.07 -24.84
CA ASP A 146 -2.07 0.81 -25.40
C ASP A 146 -0.93 -0.08 -25.91
N GLU A 147 0.10 0.52 -26.49
CA GLU A 147 1.30 -0.19 -26.93
C GLU A 147 2.06 -0.80 -25.74
N LEU A 148 2.19 -0.04 -24.64
CA LEU A 148 2.86 -0.51 -23.44
C LEU A 148 2.12 -1.69 -22.81
N ILE A 149 0.79 -1.66 -22.79
CA ILE A 149 -0.02 -2.76 -22.28
C ILE A 149 0.16 -4.00 -23.15
N ALA A 150 0.13 -3.85 -24.47
CA ALA A 150 0.32 -4.95 -25.40
C ALA A 150 1.71 -5.57 -25.26
N ILE A 151 2.75 -4.75 -25.18
CA ILE A 151 4.13 -5.20 -24.97
C ILE A 151 4.25 -5.95 -23.64
N THR A 152 3.66 -5.41 -22.57
CA THR A 152 3.67 -6.02 -21.25
C THR A 152 3.08 -7.43 -21.28
N LYS A 153 1.91 -7.59 -21.88
CA LYS A 153 1.24 -8.90 -21.98
C LYS A 153 2.08 -9.89 -22.78
N GLU A 154 2.62 -9.46 -23.89
CA GLU A 154 3.43 -10.32 -24.75
C GLU A 154 4.70 -10.78 -24.06
N LEU A 155 5.44 -9.86 -23.41
CA LEU A 155 6.66 -10.19 -22.69
C LEU A 155 6.40 -11.08 -21.49
N THR A 156 5.35 -10.80 -20.74
CA THR A 156 4.96 -11.62 -19.57
C THR A 156 4.60 -13.04 -20.01
N ASP A 157 3.88 -13.18 -21.10
CA ASP A 157 3.52 -14.48 -21.67
C ASP A 157 4.74 -15.26 -22.12
N MET A 158 5.70 -14.60 -22.77
CA MET A 158 6.96 -15.20 -23.16
C MET A 158 7.75 -15.71 -21.97
N LEU A 159 7.81 -14.94 -20.90
CA LEU A 159 8.53 -15.33 -19.68
C LEU A 159 7.86 -16.52 -18.98
N ARG A 160 6.53 -16.57 -18.99
CA ARG A 160 5.78 -17.73 -18.47
C ARG A 160 6.01 -18.99 -19.26
N LYS A 161 6.12 -18.91 -20.57
CA LYS A 161 6.38 -20.06 -21.46
C LYS A 161 7.78 -20.61 -21.30
N ASN A 162 8.74 -19.76 -21.00
CA ASN A 162 10.15 -20.13 -20.84
C ASN A 162 10.53 -20.43 -19.39
N ARG A 163 9.78 -21.24 -18.71
CA ARG A 163 9.82 -21.53 -17.28
C ARG A 163 11.15 -21.97 -16.66
N THR A 164 12.26 -21.78 -17.29
CA THR A 164 13.56 -22.14 -16.74
C THR A 164 14.13 -21.12 -15.77
N ILE A 165 13.50 -19.94 -15.68
CA ILE A 165 13.94 -18.84 -14.83
C ILE A 165 12.74 -18.37 -14.02
N ASP A 166 12.95 -18.17 -12.71
CA ASP A 166 11.97 -17.48 -11.88
C ASP A 166 11.95 -16.01 -12.31
N TRP A 167 10.94 -15.63 -13.11
CA TRP A 167 10.85 -14.31 -13.67
C TRP A 167 10.65 -13.20 -12.62
N LEU A 168 10.12 -13.55 -11.44
CA LEU A 168 10.04 -12.62 -10.31
C LEU A 168 11.43 -12.21 -9.85
N SER A 169 12.41 -13.10 -9.93
CA SER A 169 13.81 -12.77 -9.65
C SER A 169 14.37 -11.76 -10.64
N LEU A 170 13.94 -11.78 -11.87
CA LEU A 170 14.38 -10.80 -12.89
C LEU A 170 13.86 -9.40 -12.60
N ILE A 171 12.67 -9.27 -12.03
CA ILE A 171 12.10 -7.98 -11.64
C ILE A 171 12.80 -7.43 -10.39
N HIS A 172 13.27 -8.31 -9.52
CA HIS A 172 13.92 -7.94 -8.27
C HIS A 172 15.42 -7.62 -8.40
N ILE A 173 16.00 -7.86 -9.53
CA ILE A 173 17.40 -7.49 -9.79
C ILE A 173 17.53 -5.97 -10.15
#